data_7034aabd4dd67ec53b03baa7e8e46416
#
_entry.id   7034aabd4dd67ec53b03baa7e8e46416
#
_cell.length_a   1.000
_cell.length_b   1.000
_cell.length_c   1.000
_cell.angle_alpha   90.00
_cell.angle_beta   90.00
_cell.angle_gamma   90.00
#
_symmetry.space_group_name_H-M   'P 1'
#
loop_
_entity.id
_entity.type
_entity.pdbx_description
1 polymer ?
#
loop_
_entity_poly.entity_id
_entity_poly.type
_entity_poly.pdbx_seq_one_letter_code
_entity_poly.pdbx_strand_id
1 'polypeptide(L)'
;FPLHAEPERELLLQAPYYSNQITVITNVAKSMPVGYLLYVKEHPVMIDVNWRPIEYYKQIQNLPNVRLIHPSLSSLDLIEKCKLSVTISGDVGIESAFYGKPTIVFSKTDYSVLPFVYYVEKPDLLPSLIENALSTDVSKKDVGDYIAFTESNSFNFDEKKYQTIKKILPEFV
;
A
#
# COMPACT_ATOMS: atom_id res chain seq x y z
N PHE A 1 -1.86 2.20 -7.39
CA PHE A 1 -2.39 2.68 -6.10
C PHE A 1 -3.67 1.93 -5.76
N PRO A 2 -3.67 0.99 -4.83
CA PRO A 2 -4.89 0.41 -4.28
C PRO A 2 -5.58 1.40 -3.34
N LEU A 3 -6.90 1.55 -3.47
CA LEU A 3 -7.70 2.23 -2.48
C LEU A 3 -7.81 1.36 -1.22
N HIS A 4 -7.71 1.98 -0.06
CA HIS A 4 -8.03 1.33 1.21
C HIS A 4 -9.54 1.19 1.35
N ALA A 5 -10.01 0.14 2.01
CA ALA A 5 -11.39 0.04 2.44
C ALA A 5 -11.74 1.19 3.41
N GLU A 6 -13.00 1.59 3.46
CA GLU A 6 -13.45 2.61 4.40
C GLU A 6 -14.78 2.18 5.06
N PRO A 7 -14.83 2.25 6.39
CA PRO A 7 -13.78 2.65 7.34
C PRO A 7 -12.76 1.53 7.58
N GLU A 8 -11.47 1.88 7.66
CA GLU A 8 -10.39 0.93 7.93
C GLU A 8 -9.46 1.45 9.03
N ARG A 9 -9.04 0.54 9.91
CA ARG A 9 -8.19 0.88 11.05
C ARG A 9 -6.85 1.47 10.62
N GLU A 10 -6.20 0.84 9.64
CA GLU A 10 -4.89 1.26 9.12
C GLU A 10 -4.93 2.72 8.65
N LEU A 11 -5.96 3.06 7.89
CA LEU A 11 -6.13 4.41 7.36
C LEU A 11 -6.44 5.42 8.48
N LEU A 12 -7.32 5.06 9.42
CA LEU A 12 -7.81 5.99 10.44
C LEU A 12 -6.85 6.18 11.61
N LEU A 13 -6.07 5.16 11.98
CA LEU A 13 -5.18 5.18 13.13
C LEU A 13 -3.71 5.38 12.76
N GLN A 14 -3.23 4.70 11.71
CA GLN A 14 -1.83 4.76 11.31
C GLN A 14 -1.54 5.92 10.35
N ALA A 15 -2.54 6.33 9.54
CA ALA A 15 -2.38 7.37 8.54
C ALA A 15 -3.52 8.41 8.54
N PRO A 16 -3.94 8.97 9.69
CA PRO A 16 -5.12 9.83 9.76
C PRO A 16 -5.00 11.09 8.89
N TYR A 17 -3.78 11.59 8.71
CA TYR A 17 -3.50 12.73 7.82
C TYR A 17 -3.82 12.43 6.34
N TYR A 18 -3.71 11.17 5.93
CA TYR A 18 -3.94 10.71 4.57
C TYR A 18 -5.29 10.00 4.37
N SER A 19 -6.23 10.15 5.32
CA SER A 19 -7.57 9.55 5.24
C SER A 19 -8.37 10.01 4.01
N ASN A 20 -8.14 11.23 3.53
CA ASN A 20 -8.67 11.65 2.24
C ASN A 20 -7.83 11.10 1.09
N GLN A 21 -8.18 9.90 0.63
CA GLN A 21 -7.44 9.18 -0.40
C GLN A 21 -7.44 9.91 -1.76
N ILE A 22 -8.49 10.70 -2.08
CA ILE A 22 -8.53 11.50 -3.32
C ILE A 22 -7.42 12.55 -3.32
N THR A 23 -7.17 13.19 -2.18
CA THR A 23 -6.07 14.15 -2.04
C THR A 23 -4.72 13.47 -2.28
N VAL A 24 -4.51 12.28 -1.71
CA VAL A 24 -3.28 11.50 -1.93
C VAL A 24 -3.12 11.17 -3.41
N ILE A 25 -4.15 10.62 -4.05
CA ILE A 25 -4.15 10.27 -5.48
C ILE A 25 -3.83 11.51 -6.34
N THR A 26 -4.44 12.64 -6.01
CA THR A 26 -4.22 13.90 -6.75
C THR A 26 -2.77 14.37 -6.64
N ASN A 27 -2.18 14.28 -5.45
CA ASN A 27 -0.78 14.65 -5.23
C ASN A 27 0.17 13.71 -5.98
N VAL A 28 -0.07 12.39 -5.92
CA VAL A 28 0.70 11.41 -6.70
C VAL A 28 0.58 11.69 -8.19
N ALA A 29 -0.63 11.85 -8.71
CA ALA A 29 -0.87 12.11 -10.13
C ALA A 29 -0.14 13.37 -10.64
N LYS A 30 -0.16 14.44 -9.84
CA LYS A 30 0.56 15.69 -10.17
C LYS A 30 2.08 15.58 -10.10
N SER A 31 2.58 14.64 -9.29
CA SER A 31 4.01 14.42 -9.06
C SER A 31 4.65 13.43 -10.04
N MET A 32 3.83 12.76 -10.85
CA MET A 32 4.33 11.76 -11.79
C MET A 32 5.03 12.40 -13.00
N PRO A 33 6.14 11.82 -13.48
CA PRO A 33 6.77 12.24 -14.70
C PRO A 33 5.83 12.10 -15.92
N VAL A 34 6.08 12.91 -16.95
CA VAL A 34 5.32 12.86 -18.21
C VAL A 34 5.46 11.46 -18.85
N GLY A 35 4.35 10.93 -19.34
CA GLY A 35 4.30 9.61 -19.97
C GLY A 35 3.92 8.46 -19.03
N TYR A 36 3.80 8.70 -17.73
CA TYR A 36 3.31 7.70 -16.77
C TYR A 36 1.82 7.85 -16.52
N LEU A 37 1.17 6.72 -16.25
CA LEU A 37 -0.24 6.64 -15.83
C LEU A 37 -0.32 6.07 -14.43
N LEU A 38 -1.18 6.65 -13.60
CA LEU A 38 -1.52 6.12 -12.28
C LEU A 38 -2.77 5.24 -12.40
N TYR A 39 -2.60 3.96 -12.13
CA TYR A 39 -3.71 3.03 -12.01
C TYR A 39 -4.20 3.04 -10.57
N VAL A 40 -5.44 3.44 -10.35
CA VAL A 40 -6.11 3.45 -9.04
C VAL A 40 -7.11 2.30 -9.02
N LYS A 41 -6.91 1.33 -8.15
CA LYS A 41 -7.76 0.13 -8.04
C LYS A 41 -8.64 0.22 -6.80
N GLU A 42 -9.94 -0.01 -6.97
CA GLU A 42 -10.85 -0.11 -5.83
C GLU A 42 -10.57 -1.37 -5.01
N HIS A 43 -10.80 -1.27 -3.69
CA HIS A 43 -10.63 -2.39 -2.78
C HIS A 43 -11.73 -3.45 -2.99
N PRO A 44 -11.40 -4.74 -3.11
CA PRO A 44 -12.39 -5.78 -3.39
C PRO A 44 -13.54 -5.83 -2.38
N VAL A 45 -13.26 -5.61 -1.11
CA VAL A 45 -14.27 -5.60 -0.02
C VAL A 45 -15.38 -4.57 -0.26
N MET A 46 -15.09 -3.48 -0.97
CA MET A 46 -16.09 -2.44 -1.24
C MET A 46 -17.22 -2.91 -2.16
N ILE A 47 -17.02 -4.00 -2.91
CA ILE A 47 -18.08 -4.63 -3.70
C ILE A 47 -19.18 -5.19 -2.79
N ASP A 48 -18.77 -5.85 -1.72
CA ASP A 48 -19.66 -6.63 -0.84
C ASP A 48 -20.27 -5.78 0.27
N VAL A 49 -19.56 -4.73 0.70
CA VAL A 49 -19.99 -3.90 1.84
C VAL A 49 -20.85 -2.72 1.37
N ASN A 50 -20.27 -1.84 0.59
CA ASN A 50 -20.97 -0.69 0.00
C ASN A 50 -20.04 0.05 -0.98
N TRP A 51 -20.50 0.29 -2.20
CA TRP A 51 -19.79 1.14 -3.15
C TRP A 51 -19.67 2.58 -2.63
N ARG A 52 -18.53 3.21 -2.90
CA ARG A 52 -18.39 4.65 -2.63
C ARG A 52 -19.37 5.44 -3.48
N PRO A 53 -19.73 6.67 -3.08
CA PRO A 53 -20.55 7.56 -3.90
C PRO A 53 -19.94 7.73 -5.30
N ILE A 54 -20.80 7.81 -6.32
CA ILE A 54 -20.35 7.93 -7.72
C ILE A 54 -19.45 9.16 -7.94
N GLU A 55 -19.67 10.22 -7.18
CA GLU A 55 -18.90 11.45 -7.21
C GLU A 55 -17.45 11.22 -6.79
N TYR A 56 -17.18 10.25 -5.90
CA TYR A 56 -15.84 9.86 -5.50
C TYR A 56 -15.06 9.31 -6.71
N TYR A 57 -15.65 8.40 -7.45
CA TYR A 57 -15.03 7.82 -8.64
C TYR A 57 -14.86 8.84 -9.77
N LYS A 58 -15.84 9.75 -9.96
CA LYS A 58 -15.74 10.84 -10.94
C LYS A 58 -14.55 11.76 -10.63
N GLN A 59 -14.29 12.09 -9.36
CA GLN A 59 -13.14 12.91 -8.99
C GLN A 59 -11.81 12.24 -9.40
N ILE A 60 -11.69 10.94 -9.20
CA ILE A 60 -10.50 10.18 -9.63
C ILE A 60 -10.39 10.15 -11.16
N GLN A 61 -11.47 9.88 -11.87
CA GLN A 61 -11.50 9.79 -13.33
C GLN A 61 -11.21 11.12 -14.03
N ASN A 62 -11.51 12.25 -13.39
CA ASN A 62 -11.25 13.58 -13.92
C ASN A 62 -9.74 13.95 -13.92
N LEU A 63 -8.89 13.17 -13.26
CA LEU A 63 -7.44 13.37 -13.33
C LEU A 63 -6.91 12.77 -14.64
N PRO A 64 -6.25 13.58 -15.51
CA PRO A 64 -5.97 13.19 -16.90
C PRO A 64 -5.04 11.99 -17.04
N ASN A 65 -4.10 11.83 -16.10
CA ASN A 65 -3.13 10.75 -16.07
C ASN A 65 -3.50 9.61 -15.08
N VAL A 66 -4.75 9.54 -14.64
CA VAL A 66 -5.27 8.49 -13.76
C VAL A 66 -6.20 7.55 -14.52
N ARG A 67 -6.16 6.27 -14.18
CA ARG A 67 -7.07 5.25 -14.69
C ARG A 67 -7.66 4.47 -13.52
N LEU A 68 -8.96 4.53 -13.36
CA LEU A 68 -9.69 3.76 -12.35
C LEU A 68 -9.81 2.31 -12.83
N ILE A 69 -9.47 1.38 -11.94
CA ILE A 69 -9.44 -0.06 -12.22
C ILE A 69 -10.52 -0.75 -11.38
N HIS A 70 -11.28 -1.61 -12.05
CA HIS A 70 -12.33 -2.38 -11.39
C HIS A 70 -11.75 -3.35 -10.35
N PRO A 71 -12.38 -3.52 -9.18
CA PRO A 71 -11.87 -4.36 -8.09
C PRO A 71 -11.70 -5.85 -8.46
N SER A 72 -12.43 -6.35 -9.48
CA SER A 72 -12.31 -7.74 -9.95
C SER A 72 -10.98 -8.07 -10.64
N LEU A 73 -10.21 -7.05 -11.08
CA LEU A 73 -8.88 -7.28 -11.62
C LEU A 73 -7.91 -7.72 -10.51
N SER A 74 -7.05 -8.68 -10.84
CA SER A 74 -6.02 -9.15 -9.92
C SER A 74 -5.05 -8.01 -9.54
N SER A 75 -4.82 -7.81 -8.26
CA SER A 75 -3.80 -6.86 -7.78
C SER A 75 -2.39 -7.32 -8.17
N LEU A 76 -2.14 -8.63 -8.12
CA LEU A 76 -0.84 -9.21 -8.46
C LEU A 76 -0.50 -8.99 -9.94
N ASP A 77 -1.48 -9.13 -10.85
CA ASP A 77 -1.27 -8.87 -12.28
C ASP A 77 -0.92 -7.40 -12.55
N LEU A 78 -1.47 -6.48 -11.76
CA LEU A 78 -1.15 -5.05 -11.85
C LEU A 78 0.25 -4.77 -11.29
N ILE A 79 0.61 -5.39 -10.16
CA ILE A 79 1.93 -5.26 -9.54
C ILE A 79 3.01 -5.78 -10.49
N GLU A 80 2.82 -6.95 -11.07
CA GLU A 80 3.79 -7.54 -12.01
C GLU A 80 4.11 -6.60 -13.17
N LYS A 81 3.10 -5.90 -13.69
CA LYS A 81 3.21 -5.02 -14.87
C LYS A 81 3.58 -3.57 -14.54
N CYS A 82 3.46 -3.14 -13.29
CA CYS A 82 3.78 -1.75 -12.92
C CYS A 82 5.30 -1.52 -12.85
N LYS A 83 5.69 -0.24 -12.84
CA LYS A 83 7.07 0.19 -12.60
C LYS A 83 7.31 0.55 -11.14
N LEU A 84 6.27 0.96 -10.44
CA LEU A 84 6.29 1.48 -9.09
C LEU A 84 4.94 1.23 -8.45
N SER A 85 4.93 0.79 -7.21
CA SER A 85 3.72 0.75 -6.36
C SER A 85 3.65 1.99 -5.47
N VAL A 86 2.43 2.45 -5.22
CA VAL A 86 2.17 3.53 -4.28
C VAL A 86 1.02 3.12 -3.39
N THR A 87 1.18 3.22 -2.09
CA THR A 87 0.12 2.92 -1.11
C THR A 87 0.18 3.88 0.07
N ILE A 88 -0.88 3.99 0.83
CA ILE A 88 -0.83 4.76 2.08
C ILE A 88 -0.12 3.93 3.15
N SER A 89 -0.63 2.73 3.46
CA SER A 89 -0.09 1.84 4.51
C SER A 89 -0.32 0.35 4.21
N GLY A 90 -0.78 0.01 2.99
CA GLY A 90 -1.23 -1.35 2.65
C GLY A 90 -0.08 -2.32 2.33
N ASP A 91 -0.37 -3.61 2.49
CA ASP A 91 0.57 -4.72 2.24
C ASP A 91 1.04 -4.82 0.79
N VAL A 92 0.36 -4.14 -0.14
CA VAL A 92 0.80 -4.05 -1.54
C VAL A 92 2.25 -3.56 -1.66
N GLY A 93 2.73 -2.83 -0.66
CA GLY A 93 4.12 -2.37 -0.64
C GLY A 93 5.11 -3.52 -0.55
N ILE A 94 4.92 -4.45 0.39
CA ILE A 94 5.78 -5.62 0.51
C ILE A 94 5.48 -6.65 -0.59
N GLU A 95 4.23 -6.82 -1.00
CA GLU A 95 3.88 -7.67 -2.14
C GLU A 95 4.62 -7.25 -3.41
N SER A 96 4.75 -5.94 -3.64
CA SER A 96 5.47 -5.38 -4.79
C SER A 96 6.95 -5.73 -4.79
N ALA A 97 7.57 -5.81 -3.61
CA ALA A 97 8.97 -6.19 -3.48
C ALA A 97 9.25 -7.60 -4.01
N PHE A 98 8.32 -8.55 -3.84
CA PHE A 98 8.44 -9.90 -4.40
C PHE A 98 8.49 -9.93 -5.93
N TYR A 99 7.89 -8.92 -6.56
CA TYR A 99 7.91 -8.72 -8.02
C TYR A 99 9.03 -7.78 -8.49
N GLY A 100 9.94 -7.42 -7.60
CA GLY A 100 11.03 -6.53 -7.93
C GLY A 100 10.59 -5.09 -8.20
N LYS A 101 9.51 -4.63 -7.55
CA LYS A 101 8.98 -3.27 -7.74
C LYS A 101 9.24 -2.43 -6.51
N PRO A 102 9.82 -1.23 -6.67
CA PRO A 102 9.94 -0.28 -5.57
C PRO A 102 8.56 0.24 -5.15
N THR A 103 8.48 0.80 -3.94
CA THR A 103 7.22 1.27 -3.37
C THR A 103 7.36 2.63 -2.72
N ILE A 104 6.32 3.45 -2.86
CA ILE A 104 6.14 4.68 -2.08
C ILE A 104 5.03 4.45 -1.05
N VAL A 105 5.30 4.82 0.20
CA VAL A 105 4.35 4.73 1.31
C VAL A 105 4.14 6.09 1.96
N PHE A 106 2.91 6.37 2.39
CA PHE A 106 2.55 7.60 3.09
C PHE A 106 2.48 7.44 4.62
N SER A 107 2.54 6.22 5.09
CA SER A 107 2.66 5.90 6.52
C SER A 107 3.84 4.96 6.72
N LYS A 108 4.45 5.02 7.90
CA LYS A 108 5.51 4.07 8.26
C LYS A 108 4.90 2.71 8.50
N THR A 109 5.39 1.73 7.76
CA THR A 109 5.05 0.31 7.88
C THR A 109 6.29 -0.44 8.37
N ASP A 110 6.12 -1.69 8.77
CA ASP A 110 7.22 -2.57 9.18
C ASP A 110 8.25 -2.77 8.04
N TYR A 111 7.79 -2.87 6.80
CA TYR A 111 8.64 -3.00 5.62
C TYR A 111 9.25 -1.67 5.12
N SER A 112 8.98 -0.53 5.79
CA SER A 112 9.59 0.76 5.44
C SER A 112 11.09 0.82 5.73
N VAL A 113 11.66 -0.21 6.35
CA VAL A 113 13.10 -0.38 6.55
C VAL A 113 13.84 -0.81 5.28
N LEU A 114 13.12 -1.28 4.27
CA LEU A 114 13.69 -1.75 3.02
C LEU A 114 14.18 -0.58 2.15
N PRO A 115 15.37 -0.68 1.51
CA PRO A 115 16.00 0.45 0.82
C PRO A 115 15.28 0.91 -0.44
N PHE A 116 14.35 0.12 -0.95
CA PHE A 116 13.51 0.43 -2.12
C PHE A 116 12.08 0.83 -1.72
N VAL A 117 11.82 1.06 -0.43
CA VAL A 117 10.57 1.60 0.08
C VAL A 117 10.77 3.05 0.52
N TYR A 118 10.09 3.95 -0.14
CA TYR A 118 10.22 5.39 0.03
C TYR A 118 9.07 5.94 0.87
N TYR A 119 9.37 6.37 2.07
CA TYR A 119 8.39 7.02 2.93
C TYR A 119 8.26 8.51 2.58
N VAL A 120 7.03 8.97 2.39
CA VAL A 120 6.70 10.37 2.10
C VAL A 120 6.64 11.13 3.42
N GLU A 121 7.76 11.70 3.84
CA GLU A 121 7.81 12.52 5.05
C GLU A 121 7.10 13.86 4.84
N LYS A 122 7.26 14.44 3.64
CA LYS A 122 6.63 15.71 3.25
C LYS A 122 6.09 15.60 1.83
N PRO A 123 4.88 16.09 1.55
CA PRO A 123 4.29 16.02 0.21
C PRO A 123 5.15 16.65 -0.88
N ASP A 124 5.90 17.70 -0.57
CA ASP A 124 6.76 18.40 -1.54
C ASP A 124 7.92 17.54 -2.05
N LEU A 125 8.28 16.49 -1.32
CA LEU A 125 9.33 15.54 -1.73
C LEU A 125 8.81 14.47 -2.71
N LEU A 126 7.52 14.38 -2.90
CA LEU A 126 6.90 13.31 -3.68
C LEU A 126 7.41 13.21 -5.13
N PRO A 127 7.64 14.32 -5.89
CA PRO A 127 8.22 14.22 -7.24
C PRO A 127 9.59 13.55 -7.23
N SER A 128 10.50 13.98 -6.37
CA SER A 128 11.85 13.42 -6.28
C SER A 128 11.86 11.97 -5.78
N LEU A 129 10.94 11.62 -4.86
CA LEU A 129 10.78 10.24 -4.40
C LEU A 129 10.28 9.32 -5.52
N ILE A 130 9.37 9.80 -6.36
CA ILE A 130 8.88 9.04 -7.53
C ILE A 130 10.02 8.82 -8.53
N GLU A 131 10.79 9.84 -8.87
CA GLU A 131 11.91 9.73 -9.79
C GLU A 131 12.98 8.76 -9.27
N ASN A 132 13.34 8.86 -8.00
CA ASN A 132 14.29 7.95 -7.36
C ASN A 132 13.77 6.51 -7.37
N ALA A 133 12.49 6.30 -7.00
CA ALA A 133 11.89 4.98 -7.00
C ALA A 133 11.85 4.36 -8.39
N LEU A 134 11.52 5.14 -9.44
CA LEU A 134 11.49 4.66 -10.82
C LEU A 134 12.87 4.23 -11.36
N SER A 135 13.96 4.73 -10.77
CA SER A 135 15.33 4.38 -11.11
C SER A 135 15.96 3.34 -10.18
N THR A 136 15.23 2.87 -9.19
CA THR A 136 15.73 1.93 -8.18
C THR A 136 15.49 0.47 -8.60
N ASP A 137 16.53 -0.33 -8.51
CA ASP A 137 16.44 -1.78 -8.62
C ASP A 137 16.17 -2.40 -7.25
N VAL A 138 15.22 -3.32 -7.19
CA VAL A 138 14.86 -4.04 -5.98
C VAL A 138 15.78 -5.25 -5.79
N SER A 139 16.51 -5.27 -4.69
CA SER A 139 17.41 -6.36 -4.35
C SER A 139 16.64 -7.57 -3.82
N LYS A 140 16.73 -8.71 -4.53
CA LYS A 140 16.16 -9.98 -4.06
C LYS A 140 16.76 -10.43 -2.73
N LYS A 141 18.02 -10.08 -2.48
CA LYS A 141 18.69 -10.39 -1.23
C LYS A 141 18.04 -9.66 -0.07
N ASP A 142 17.80 -8.35 -0.21
CA ASP A 142 17.19 -7.56 0.87
C ASP A 142 15.76 -8.02 1.17
N VAL A 143 14.99 -8.42 0.15
CA VAL A 143 13.68 -9.04 0.32
C VAL A 143 13.79 -10.36 1.09
N GLY A 144 14.74 -11.22 0.72
CA GLY A 144 15.00 -12.50 1.41
C GLY A 144 15.42 -12.31 2.86
N ASP A 145 16.31 -11.38 3.12
CA ASP A 145 16.79 -11.06 4.47
C ASP A 145 15.64 -10.52 5.35
N TYR A 146 14.77 -9.67 4.80
CA TYR A 146 13.58 -9.19 5.49
C TYR A 146 12.60 -10.32 5.85
N ILE A 147 12.35 -11.25 4.92
CA ILE A 147 11.49 -12.42 5.18
C ILE A 147 12.08 -13.27 6.30
N ALA A 148 13.37 -13.61 6.20
CA ALA A 148 14.05 -14.43 7.20
C ALA A 148 14.02 -13.76 8.59
N PHE A 149 14.22 -12.44 8.64
CA PHE A 149 14.10 -11.66 9.87
C PHE A 149 12.66 -11.73 10.43
N THR A 150 11.68 -11.53 9.59
CA THR A 150 10.26 -11.57 10.00
C THR A 150 9.87 -12.95 10.51
N GLU A 151 10.25 -14.01 9.80
CA GLU A 151 10.00 -15.40 10.24
C GLU A 151 10.67 -15.71 11.58
N SER A 152 11.91 -15.29 11.77
CA SER A 152 12.64 -15.55 13.03
C SER A 152 12.08 -14.81 14.23
N ASN A 153 11.37 -13.70 14.00
CA ASN A 153 10.75 -12.87 15.04
C ASN A 153 9.22 -13.03 15.11
N SER A 154 8.67 -13.97 14.35
CA SER A 154 7.24 -14.28 14.33
C SER A 154 6.99 -15.64 15.00
N PHE A 155 5.78 -15.83 15.45
CA PHE A 155 5.31 -17.14 15.93
C PHE A 155 4.16 -17.62 15.06
N ASN A 156 4.07 -18.92 14.89
CA ASN A 156 2.95 -19.52 14.18
C ASN A 156 1.70 -19.41 15.05
N PHE A 157 0.71 -18.65 14.61
CA PHE A 157 -0.55 -18.49 15.31
C PHE A 157 -1.35 -19.80 15.21
N ASP A 158 -1.47 -20.49 16.35
CA ASP A 158 -2.31 -21.69 16.50
C ASP A 158 -3.46 -21.33 17.45
N GLU A 159 -4.70 -21.40 16.95
CA GLU A 159 -5.91 -21.08 17.73
C GLU A 159 -5.97 -21.88 19.06
N LYS A 160 -5.54 -23.14 19.07
CA LYS A 160 -5.49 -23.96 20.30
C LYS A 160 -4.49 -23.40 21.30
N LYS A 161 -3.32 -22.96 20.84
CA LYS A 161 -2.32 -22.31 21.69
C LYS A 161 -2.81 -20.96 22.19
N TYR A 162 -3.47 -20.19 21.35
CA TYR A 162 -4.08 -18.90 21.73
C TYR A 162 -5.11 -19.09 22.84
N GLN A 163 -6.04 -20.06 22.71
CA GLN A 163 -7.03 -20.36 23.76
C GLN A 163 -6.37 -20.83 25.06
N THR A 164 -5.22 -21.52 24.99
CA THR A 164 -4.44 -21.90 26.15
C THR A 164 -3.80 -20.67 26.81
N ILE A 165 -3.19 -19.79 26.06
CA ILE A 165 -2.61 -18.53 26.56
C ILE A 165 -3.68 -17.66 27.22
N LYS A 166 -4.83 -17.51 26.60
CA LYS A 166 -5.97 -16.76 27.13
C LYS A 166 -6.45 -17.29 28.50
N LYS A 167 -6.39 -18.59 28.72
CA LYS A 167 -6.73 -19.20 30.02
C LYS A 167 -5.66 -18.95 31.08
N ILE A 168 -4.39 -18.89 30.68
CA ILE A 168 -3.25 -18.74 31.61
C ILE A 168 -3.01 -17.26 31.93
N LEU A 169 -3.21 -16.36 30.96
CA LEU A 169 -2.93 -14.94 31.08
C LEU A 169 -4.18 -14.11 30.74
N PRO A 170 -5.28 -14.22 31.49
CA PRO A 170 -6.54 -13.53 31.17
C PRO A 170 -6.41 -11.99 31.20
N GLU A 171 -5.40 -11.46 31.90
CA GLU A 171 -5.17 -10.01 32.02
C GLU A 171 -4.54 -9.37 30.78
N PHE A 172 -4.02 -10.18 29.84
CA PHE A 172 -3.29 -9.72 28.65
C PHE A 172 -4.03 -9.97 27.34
N VAL A 173 -5.27 -10.47 27.37
CA VAL A 173 -6.03 -10.86 26.16
C VAL A 173 -7.46 -10.35 26.19
#